data_b7ff3efd95ad74f45ebc785499ed9f7c
#
_entry.id   b7ff3efd95ad74f45ebc785499ed9f7c
#
_cell.length_a   1.000
_cell.length_b   1.000
_cell.length_c   1.000
_cell.angle_alpha   90.00
_cell.angle_beta   90.00
_cell.angle_gamma   90.00
#
_symmetry.space_group_name_H-M   'P 1'
#
loop_
_entity.id
_entity.type
_entity.pdbx_description
1 polymer ?
#
loop_
_entity_poly.entity_id
_entity_poly.type
_entity_poly.pdbx_seq_one_letter_code
_entity_poly.pdbx_strand_id
1 'polypeptide(L)'
;VYTPALERGYTPNSIVDDSRFKGGPSNSGNSYLGKITLRRAVEKSKNVVAWKIFKEITPKVGLSYPLKMHFANIVDNDYYLSASLGGLTNGVTTVEMASAYATIANDGVYREPTCIKKITDSEGNVILKNNGTKRKGTKVYEKNAARSMTDILTGVLTSGTAAGHELNNMSCAGKTGTTNDKKDGWFCGFTPYYTTTVWVGYDSPRTLEDLYGSTYPLTIWENFMNEIHIGLENKDFVESESSSSKSDKKDGSYSTKPRETIDPEARETETPEETAKPKATKKPVVTATPKAEPEI
;
A
#
# COMPACT_ATOMS: atom_id res chain seq x y z
N VAL A 1 -1.80 -4.78 -2.73
CA VAL A 1 -1.50 -5.90 -3.64
C VAL A 1 -1.01 -7.10 -2.83
N TYR A 2 0.18 -7.05 -2.26
CA TYR A 2 0.88 -8.23 -1.75
C TYR A 2 0.33 -8.76 -0.42
N THR A 3 -0.04 -7.89 0.56
CA THR A 3 -0.62 -8.36 1.82
C THR A 3 -1.94 -9.11 1.60
N PRO A 4 -2.88 -8.63 0.76
CA PRO A 4 -4.04 -9.42 0.34
C PRO A 4 -3.72 -10.73 -0.37
N ALA A 5 -2.61 -10.80 -1.12
CA ALA A 5 -2.17 -12.04 -1.76
C ALA A 5 -1.66 -13.06 -0.73
N LEU A 6 -0.91 -12.61 0.29
CA LEU A 6 -0.46 -13.45 1.41
C LEU A 6 -1.65 -14.07 2.17
N GLU A 7 -2.75 -13.33 2.34
CA GLU A 7 -4.00 -13.88 2.93
C GLU A 7 -4.67 -14.95 2.07
N ARG A 8 -4.35 -14.98 0.77
CA ARG A 8 -4.94 -15.91 -0.22
C ARG A 8 -4.02 -17.08 -0.57
N GLY A 9 -3.05 -17.36 0.28
CA GLY A 9 -2.19 -18.54 0.16
C GLY A 9 -0.84 -18.29 -0.51
N TYR A 10 -0.53 -17.07 -0.94
CA TYR A 10 0.85 -16.72 -1.27
C TYR A 10 1.70 -16.73 -0.01
N THR A 11 2.97 -17.04 -0.17
CA THR A 11 4.01 -17.00 0.87
C THR A 11 5.17 -16.14 0.37
N PRO A 12 6.07 -15.68 1.24
CA PRO A 12 7.30 -14.98 0.81
C PRO A 12 8.12 -15.79 -0.21
N ASN A 13 8.03 -17.12 -0.15
CA ASN A 13 8.79 -18.04 -1.03
C ASN A 13 7.99 -18.49 -2.26
N SER A 14 6.73 -18.10 -2.43
CA SER A 14 5.94 -18.41 -3.62
C SER A 14 6.67 -17.93 -4.88
N ILE A 15 6.79 -18.82 -5.88
CA ILE A 15 7.41 -18.48 -7.15
C ILE A 15 6.42 -17.71 -8.01
N VAL A 16 6.85 -16.54 -8.48
CA VAL A 16 6.10 -15.63 -9.34
C VAL A 16 6.90 -15.33 -10.60
N ASP A 17 6.22 -14.93 -11.67
CA ASP A 17 6.85 -14.72 -12.97
C ASP A 17 6.95 -13.22 -13.30
N ASP A 18 8.19 -12.70 -13.34
CA ASP A 18 8.54 -11.33 -13.72
C ASP A 18 8.83 -11.19 -15.24
N SER A 19 8.44 -12.14 -16.07
CA SER A 19 8.66 -12.06 -17.52
C SER A 19 7.73 -11.02 -18.17
N ARG A 20 8.28 -10.29 -19.16
CA ARG A 20 7.52 -9.34 -19.97
C ARG A 20 6.39 -10.04 -20.72
N PHE A 21 5.24 -9.37 -20.83
CA PHE A 21 4.10 -9.87 -21.59
C PHE A 21 3.40 -8.73 -22.37
N LYS A 22 2.67 -9.08 -23.44
CA LYS A 22 1.98 -8.11 -24.28
C LYS A 22 0.86 -7.41 -23.48
N GLY A 23 0.87 -6.08 -23.49
CA GLY A 23 -0.12 -5.25 -22.77
C GLY A 23 0.15 -5.10 -21.28
N GLY A 24 1.25 -5.65 -20.75
CA GLY A 24 1.68 -5.46 -19.37
C GLY A 24 2.56 -4.23 -19.17
N PRO A 25 2.77 -3.80 -17.91
CA PRO A 25 3.65 -2.70 -17.60
C PRO A 25 5.12 -3.07 -17.84
N SER A 26 5.96 -2.05 -18.01
CA SER A 26 7.41 -2.24 -17.96
C SER A 26 7.91 -2.19 -16.52
N ASN A 27 8.93 -2.99 -16.22
CA ASN A 27 9.72 -2.81 -15.02
C ASN A 27 10.66 -1.61 -15.18
N SER A 28 11.07 -0.99 -14.07
CA SER A 28 12.10 0.05 -14.06
C SER A 28 13.37 -0.47 -14.75
N GLY A 29 13.96 0.36 -15.63
CA GLY A 29 15.13 -0.01 -16.42
C GLY A 29 14.92 -1.17 -17.40
N ASN A 30 13.69 -1.55 -17.74
CA ASN A 30 13.35 -2.71 -18.58
C ASN A 30 13.99 -4.02 -18.13
N SER A 31 14.25 -4.16 -16.82
CA SER A 31 14.90 -5.36 -16.23
C SER A 31 13.86 -6.38 -15.78
N TYR A 32 13.97 -7.59 -16.29
CA TYR A 32 13.08 -8.72 -16.00
C TYR A 32 13.89 -9.88 -15.44
N LEU A 33 13.40 -10.51 -14.36
CA LEU A 33 14.11 -11.54 -13.62
C LEU A 33 13.55 -12.96 -13.86
N GLY A 34 12.49 -13.09 -14.66
CA GLY A 34 11.82 -14.38 -14.89
C GLY A 34 11.16 -14.93 -13.63
N LYS A 35 11.36 -16.21 -13.34
CA LYS A 35 10.81 -16.86 -12.14
C LYS A 35 11.61 -16.47 -10.91
N ILE A 36 10.99 -15.78 -9.96
CA ILE A 36 11.58 -15.31 -8.70
C ILE A 36 10.62 -15.56 -7.54
N THR A 37 11.10 -15.42 -6.30
CA THR A 37 10.23 -15.47 -5.14
C THR A 37 9.39 -14.18 -5.03
N LEU A 38 8.22 -14.27 -4.39
CA LEU A 38 7.39 -13.11 -4.07
C LEU A 38 8.18 -12.05 -3.28
N ARG A 39 8.97 -12.48 -2.29
CA ARG A 39 9.92 -11.64 -1.55
C ARG A 39 10.79 -10.84 -2.50
N ARG A 40 11.48 -11.51 -3.41
CA ARG A 40 12.38 -10.87 -4.36
C ARG A 40 11.68 -9.87 -5.28
N ALA A 41 10.44 -10.18 -5.69
CA ALA A 41 9.63 -9.28 -6.51
C ALA A 41 9.29 -7.97 -5.77
N VAL A 42 8.97 -8.04 -4.46
CA VAL A 42 8.68 -6.87 -3.62
C VAL A 42 9.97 -6.08 -3.34
N GLU A 43 11.04 -6.74 -2.93
CA GLU A 43 12.37 -6.12 -2.67
C GLU A 43 12.88 -5.33 -3.88
N LYS A 44 12.73 -5.89 -5.08
CA LYS A 44 13.15 -5.26 -6.34
C LYS A 44 12.06 -4.44 -7.02
N SER A 45 10.91 -4.28 -6.36
CA SER A 45 9.79 -3.43 -6.82
C SER A 45 9.35 -3.76 -8.25
N LYS A 46 9.08 -5.06 -8.55
CA LYS A 46 8.77 -5.54 -9.90
C LYS A 46 7.31 -5.23 -10.28
N ASN A 47 7.13 -4.31 -11.22
CA ASN A 47 5.82 -3.86 -11.70
C ASN A 47 5.00 -4.99 -12.32
N VAL A 48 5.64 -5.84 -13.13
CA VAL A 48 5.00 -6.96 -13.81
C VAL A 48 4.36 -7.91 -12.81
N VAL A 49 5.06 -8.21 -11.71
CA VAL A 49 4.56 -9.11 -10.67
C VAL A 49 3.40 -8.46 -9.91
N ALA A 50 3.54 -7.18 -9.52
CA ALA A 50 2.46 -6.43 -8.86
C ALA A 50 1.18 -6.43 -9.70
N TRP A 51 1.31 -6.18 -11.00
CA TRP A 51 0.20 -6.17 -11.95
C TRP A 51 -0.49 -7.53 -12.08
N LYS A 52 0.29 -8.61 -12.26
CA LYS A 52 -0.24 -9.98 -12.40
C LYS A 52 -0.99 -10.41 -11.14
N ILE A 53 -0.40 -10.22 -9.96
CA ILE A 53 -1.04 -10.56 -8.68
C ILE A 53 -2.30 -9.70 -8.47
N PHE A 54 -2.27 -8.41 -8.78
CA PHE A 54 -3.43 -7.55 -8.62
C PHE A 54 -4.57 -7.91 -9.57
N LYS A 55 -4.24 -8.36 -10.79
CA LYS A 55 -5.23 -8.91 -11.72
C LYS A 55 -5.89 -10.16 -11.13
N GLU A 56 -5.12 -11.06 -10.51
CA GLU A 56 -5.62 -12.30 -9.90
C GLU A 56 -6.52 -12.01 -8.69
N ILE A 57 -6.10 -11.15 -7.76
CA ILE A 57 -6.92 -10.78 -6.60
C ILE A 57 -8.07 -9.84 -6.94
N THR A 58 -8.09 -9.25 -8.12
CA THR A 58 -8.97 -8.24 -8.69
C THR A 58 -8.82 -6.84 -8.06
N PRO A 59 -8.98 -5.75 -8.87
CA PRO A 59 -8.95 -4.37 -8.37
C PRO A 59 -9.98 -4.13 -7.26
N LYS A 60 -11.20 -4.68 -7.38
CA LYS A 60 -12.26 -4.54 -6.38
C LYS A 60 -11.82 -5.05 -5.01
N VAL A 61 -11.21 -6.23 -4.97
CA VAL A 61 -10.68 -6.79 -3.72
C VAL A 61 -9.47 -5.98 -3.24
N GLY A 62 -8.52 -5.68 -4.13
CA GLY A 62 -7.32 -4.93 -3.75
C GLY A 62 -7.61 -3.56 -3.15
N LEU A 63 -8.54 -2.80 -3.74
CA LEU A 63 -8.92 -1.47 -3.25
C LEU A 63 -9.88 -1.50 -2.04
N SER A 64 -10.49 -2.64 -1.72
CA SER A 64 -11.29 -2.75 -0.49
C SER A 64 -10.45 -2.59 0.78
N TYR A 65 -9.15 -2.85 0.74
CA TYR A 65 -8.25 -2.71 1.89
C TYR A 65 -7.95 -1.24 2.24
N PRO A 66 -7.49 -0.38 1.30
CA PRO A 66 -7.34 1.04 1.61
C PRO A 66 -8.68 1.70 2.00
N LEU A 67 -9.82 1.30 1.42
CA LEU A 67 -11.13 1.78 1.85
C LEU A 67 -11.45 1.42 3.30
N LYS A 68 -11.08 0.21 3.77
CA LYS A 68 -11.18 -0.16 5.20
C LYS A 68 -10.26 0.66 6.11
N MET A 69 -9.23 1.29 5.54
CA MET A 69 -8.31 2.20 6.22
C MET A 69 -8.66 3.68 5.97
N HIS A 70 -9.87 3.95 5.52
CA HIS A 70 -10.45 5.28 5.32
C HIS A 70 -9.67 6.16 4.33
N PHE A 71 -9.09 5.57 3.27
CA PHE A 71 -8.53 6.34 2.16
C PHE A 71 -9.67 7.10 1.48
N ALA A 72 -9.61 8.44 1.52
CA ALA A 72 -10.72 9.30 1.18
C ALA A 72 -10.93 9.49 -0.33
N ASN A 73 -9.87 9.37 -1.13
CA ASN A 73 -9.85 9.81 -2.51
C ASN A 73 -9.87 8.69 -3.55
N ILE A 74 -10.24 7.46 -3.16
CA ILE A 74 -10.42 6.35 -4.09
C ILE A 74 -11.75 6.53 -4.83
N VAL A 75 -11.69 6.57 -6.15
CA VAL A 75 -12.82 6.79 -7.06
C VAL A 75 -13.00 5.63 -8.04
N ASP A 76 -14.12 5.61 -8.77
CA ASP A 76 -14.43 4.53 -9.73
C ASP A 76 -13.34 4.35 -10.80
N ASN A 77 -12.69 5.42 -11.21
CA ASN A 77 -11.57 5.40 -12.15
C ASN A 77 -10.29 4.72 -11.61
N ASP A 78 -10.25 4.35 -10.33
CA ASP A 78 -9.11 3.65 -9.73
C ASP A 78 -9.24 2.11 -9.82
N TYR A 79 -10.43 1.59 -10.18
CA TYR A 79 -10.67 0.15 -10.27
C TYR A 79 -10.06 -0.50 -11.52
N TYR A 80 -8.86 -0.02 -11.91
CA TYR A 80 -8.04 -0.57 -12.99
C TYR A 80 -6.72 -1.15 -12.46
N LEU A 81 -6.07 -1.94 -13.31
CA LEU A 81 -4.82 -2.62 -12.93
C LEU A 81 -3.66 -1.64 -12.65
N SER A 82 -3.72 -0.40 -13.16
CA SER A 82 -2.75 0.67 -12.85
C SER A 82 -2.66 1.01 -11.35
N ALA A 83 -3.76 0.83 -10.59
CA ALA A 83 -3.76 1.01 -9.15
C ALA A 83 -2.77 0.10 -8.42
N SER A 84 -2.41 -1.06 -9.02
CA SER A 84 -1.36 -1.95 -8.48
C SER A 84 0.01 -1.31 -8.39
N LEU A 85 0.25 -0.27 -9.17
CA LEU A 85 1.51 0.46 -9.27
C LEU A 85 1.43 1.86 -8.63
N GLY A 86 0.31 2.17 -7.94
CA GLY A 86 0.09 3.48 -7.33
C GLY A 86 -0.55 4.50 -8.27
N GLY A 87 -1.02 4.09 -9.46
CA GLY A 87 -1.73 4.95 -10.41
C GLY A 87 -3.17 5.22 -9.96
N LEU A 88 -3.33 6.08 -8.94
CA LEU A 88 -4.61 6.53 -8.41
C LEU A 88 -4.95 7.92 -8.95
N THR A 89 -6.23 8.15 -9.27
CA THR A 89 -6.73 9.38 -9.93
C THR A 89 -6.44 10.64 -9.13
N ASN A 90 -6.74 10.60 -7.83
CA ASN A 90 -6.58 11.74 -6.93
C ASN A 90 -5.37 11.61 -5.98
N GLY A 91 -4.56 10.55 -6.15
CA GLY A 91 -3.43 10.26 -5.27
C GLY A 91 -3.86 9.91 -3.84
N VAL A 92 -2.90 10.00 -2.93
CA VAL A 92 -3.07 9.67 -1.50
C VAL A 92 -2.29 10.68 -0.65
N THR A 93 -2.70 10.84 0.61
CA THR A 93 -2.00 11.70 1.56
C THR A 93 -0.89 10.94 2.30
N THR A 94 0.08 11.67 2.84
CA THR A 94 1.12 11.08 3.70
C THR A 94 0.53 10.45 4.97
N VAL A 95 -0.55 11.02 5.52
CA VAL A 95 -1.24 10.47 6.69
C VAL A 95 -1.91 9.13 6.38
N GLU A 96 -2.58 9.00 5.24
CA GLU A 96 -3.18 7.72 4.80
C GLU A 96 -2.11 6.66 4.61
N MET A 97 -1.00 7.00 3.95
CA MET A 97 0.11 6.07 3.76
C MET A 97 0.76 5.67 5.09
N ALA A 98 1.02 6.62 5.99
CA ALA A 98 1.55 6.31 7.32
C ALA A 98 0.60 5.37 8.09
N SER A 99 -0.71 5.61 8.03
CA SER A 99 -1.72 4.76 8.68
C SER A 99 -1.78 3.35 8.08
N ALA A 100 -1.61 3.23 6.75
CA ALA A 100 -1.60 1.94 6.08
C ALA A 100 -0.35 1.11 6.47
N TYR A 101 0.83 1.72 6.50
CA TYR A 101 2.05 1.04 6.94
C TYR A 101 2.03 0.75 8.45
N ALA A 102 1.48 1.67 9.28
CA ALA A 102 1.24 1.41 10.70
C ALA A 102 0.28 0.23 10.92
N THR A 103 -0.68 0.02 10.03
CA THR A 103 -1.58 -1.14 10.07
C THR A 103 -0.81 -2.45 9.87
N ILE A 104 0.14 -2.49 8.94
CA ILE A 104 1.02 -3.65 8.75
C ILE A 104 1.89 -3.86 10.00
N ALA A 105 2.55 -2.81 10.51
CA ALA A 105 3.37 -2.85 11.71
C ALA A 105 2.60 -3.28 12.97
N ASN A 106 1.29 -3.07 13.00
CA ASN A 106 0.38 -3.34 14.12
C ASN A 106 -0.46 -4.61 13.90
N ASP A 107 0.17 -5.69 13.42
CA ASP A 107 -0.47 -7.00 13.24
C ASP A 107 -1.77 -6.97 12.40
N GLY A 108 -1.86 -6.06 11.42
CA GLY A 108 -3.01 -5.92 10.53
C GLY A 108 -4.19 -5.11 11.10
N VAL A 109 -4.01 -4.48 12.26
CA VAL A 109 -5.06 -3.68 12.92
C VAL A 109 -4.89 -2.19 12.63
N TYR A 110 -5.79 -1.63 11.85
CA TYR A 110 -5.88 -0.19 11.57
C TYR A 110 -6.40 0.57 12.79
N ARG A 111 -5.80 1.73 13.03
CA ARG A 111 -6.30 2.73 13.99
C ARG A 111 -6.36 4.09 13.30
N GLU A 112 -7.51 4.75 13.44
CA GLU A 112 -7.71 6.09 12.91
C GLU A 112 -6.62 7.06 13.38
N PRO A 113 -5.89 7.76 12.50
CA PRO A 113 -4.88 8.73 12.92
C PRO A 113 -5.53 9.92 13.64
N THR A 114 -4.83 10.46 14.62
CA THR A 114 -5.27 11.66 15.35
C THR A 114 -4.08 12.42 15.93
N CYS A 115 -4.13 13.75 15.86
CA CYS A 115 -3.19 14.64 16.54
C CYS A 115 -3.68 15.05 17.94
N ILE A 116 -4.97 14.77 18.27
CA ILE A 116 -5.56 15.16 19.57
C ILE A 116 -5.34 14.04 20.59
N LYS A 117 -4.51 14.29 21.59
CA LYS A 117 -4.26 13.36 22.70
C LYS A 117 -5.27 13.49 23.83
N LYS A 118 -5.66 14.73 24.15
CA LYS A 118 -6.54 15.05 25.28
C LYS A 118 -7.21 16.41 25.05
N ILE A 119 -8.49 16.53 25.45
CA ILE A 119 -9.22 17.78 25.57
C ILE A 119 -9.69 17.89 27.03
N THR A 120 -9.49 19.05 27.63
CA THR A 120 -10.00 19.39 28.98
C THR A 120 -10.86 20.63 28.90
N ASP A 121 -11.80 20.76 29.84
CA ASP A 121 -12.50 22.02 30.09
C ASP A 121 -11.62 23.05 30.84
N SER A 122 -12.19 24.22 31.16
CA SER A 122 -11.52 25.30 31.90
C SER A 122 -11.16 24.92 33.34
N GLU A 123 -11.83 23.91 33.90
CA GLU A 123 -11.61 23.42 35.27
C GLU A 123 -10.58 22.27 35.32
N GLY A 124 -10.09 21.83 34.14
CA GLY A 124 -9.12 20.74 34.02
C GLY A 124 -9.74 19.34 33.92
N ASN A 125 -11.08 19.23 33.90
CA ASN A 125 -11.76 17.95 33.74
C ASN A 125 -11.57 17.44 32.31
N VAL A 126 -11.37 16.13 32.19
CA VAL A 126 -11.09 15.48 30.89
C VAL A 126 -12.40 15.28 30.12
N ILE A 127 -12.58 16.03 29.03
CA ILE A 127 -13.71 15.87 28.09
C ILE A 127 -13.41 14.72 27.11
N LEU A 128 -12.18 14.66 26.55
CA LEU A 128 -11.75 13.64 25.62
C LEU A 128 -10.32 13.18 25.96
N LYS A 129 -10.10 11.87 25.94
CA LYS A 129 -8.77 11.27 26.06
C LYS A 129 -8.58 10.20 25.01
N ASN A 130 -7.71 10.46 24.04
CA ASN A 130 -7.29 9.52 23.00
C ASN A 130 -6.07 8.74 23.49
N ASN A 131 -6.29 7.67 24.27
CA ASN A 131 -5.22 6.75 24.63
C ASN A 131 -5.05 5.74 23.50
N GLY A 132 -3.89 5.73 22.84
CA GLY A 132 -3.58 4.87 21.70
C GLY A 132 -3.94 3.39 21.90
N THR A 133 -3.69 2.84 23.10
CA THR A 133 -3.99 1.42 23.45
C THR A 133 -5.49 1.15 23.65
N LYS A 134 -6.28 2.15 24.01
CA LYS A 134 -7.73 2.01 24.27
C LYS A 134 -8.60 2.35 23.05
N ARG A 135 -8.01 2.87 21.98
CA ARG A 135 -8.75 3.15 20.74
C ARG A 135 -9.09 1.84 20.06
N LYS A 136 -10.38 1.67 19.74
CA LYS A 136 -10.84 0.50 18.99
C LYS A 136 -10.16 0.50 17.61
N GLY A 137 -9.49 -0.62 17.28
CA GLY A 137 -8.90 -0.82 15.96
C GLY A 137 -9.86 -1.61 15.05
N THR A 138 -9.69 -1.46 13.75
CA THR A 138 -10.37 -2.25 12.73
C THR A 138 -9.39 -3.28 12.17
N LYS A 139 -9.73 -4.57 12.22
CA LYS A 139 -8.92 -5.61 11.57
C LYS A 139 -9.03 -5.44 10.06
N VAL A 140 -7.91 -5.14 9.41
CA VAL A 140 -7.78 -4.97 7.96
C VAL A 140 -7.09 -6.17 7.33
N TYR A 141 -6.00 -6.64 7.95
CA TYR A 141 -5.24 -7.81 7.51
C TYR A 141 -5.23 -8.90 8.57
N GLU A 142 -5.05 -10.14 8.12
CA GLU A 142 -4.71 -11.24 9.02
C GLU A 142 -3.30 -11.03 9.59
N LYS A 143 -3.15 -11.33 10.89
CA LYS A 143 -1.91 -11.11 11.64
C LYS A 143 -0.67 -11.71 10.95
N ASN A 144 -0.76 -12.98 10.51
CA ASN A 144 0.36 -13.64 9.85
C ASN A 144 0.69 -13.03 8.49
N ALA A 145 -0.31 -12.54 7.73
CA ALA A 145 -0.07 -11.85 6.47
C ALA A 145 0.63 -10.50 6.71
N ALA A 146 0.24 -9.74 7.73
CA ALA A 146 0.88 -8.48 8.11
C ALA A 146 2.35 -8.71 8.54
N ARG A 147 2.62 -9.73 9.38
CA ARG A 147 3.97 -10.09 9.81
C ARG A 147 4.84 -10.60 8.67
N SER A 148 4.30 -11.45 7.79
CA SER A 148 5.00 -11.90 6.59
C SER A 148 5.32 -10.73 5.65
N MET A 149 4.42 -9.74 5.56
CA MET A 149 4.68 -8.52 4.78
C MET A 149 5.77 -7.67 5.42
N THR A 150 5.77 -7.52 6.75
CA THR A 150 6.84 -6.83 7.50
C THR A 150 8.20 -7.47 7.21
N ASP A 151 8.29 -8.79 7.32
CA ASP A 151 9.51 -9.55 7.01
C ASP A 151 9.97 -9.36 5.55
N ILE A 152 9.06 -9.35 4.57
CA ILE A 152 9.41 -9.03 3.18
C ILE A 152 9.95 -7.59 3.06
N LEU A 153 9.35 -6.63 3.77
CA LEU A 153 9.70 -5.21 3.71
C LEU A 153 11.06 -4.89 4.38
N THR A 154 11.55 -5.71 5.32
CA THR A 154 12.93 -5.58 5.83
C THR A 154 13.94 -5.83 4.71
N GLY A 155 13.66 -6.80 3.82
CA GLY A 155 14.49 -7.10 2.67
C GLY A 155 14.66 -5.94 1.68
N VAL A 156 13.74 -4.98 1.67
CA VAL A 156 13.87 -3.77 0.83
C VAL A 156 15.07 -2.92 1.23
N LEU A 157 15.35 -2.81 2.55
CA LEU A 157 16.47 -2.02 3.09
C LEU A 157 17.78 -2.81 3.09
N THR A 158 17.73 -4.14 3.26
CA THR A 158 18.94 -4.97 3.30
C THR A 158 19.47 -5.35 1.92
N SER A 159 18.58 -5.68 0.97
CA SER A 159 18.96 -6.21 -0.35
C SER A 159 18.13 -5.67 -1.52
N GLY A 160 17.15 -4.82 -1.24
CA GLY A 160 16.15 -4.32 -2.18
C GLY A 160 16.51 -2.99 -2.83
N THR A 161 15.48 -2.14 -3.03
CA THR A 161 15.61 -0.81 -3.66
C THR A 161 16.12 0.27 -2.70
N ALA A 162 16.22 0.00 -1.41
CA ALA A 162 16.77 0.85 -0.37
C ALA A 162 17.94 0.19 0.36
N ALA A 163 18.69 -0.71 -0.32
CA ALA A 163 19.79 -1.44 0.29
C ALA A 163 20.90 -0.50 0.81
N GLY A 164 21.35 -0.75 2.04
CA GLY A 164 22.38 0.04 2.71
C GLY A 164 21.83 1.24 3.51
N HIS A 165 20.50 1.36 3.65
CA HIS A 165 19.85 2.43 4.43
C HIS A 165 19.08 1.87 5.65
N GLU A 166 19.66 0.85 6.27
CA GLU A 166 19.16 0.33 7.54
C GLU A 166 19.43 1.34 8.66
N LEU A 167 18.53 1.41 9.63
CA LEU A 167 18.71 2.31 10.77
C LEU A 167 19.83 1.82 11.70
N ASN A 168 20.47 2.76 12.36
CA ASN A 168 21.47 2.47 13.39
C ASN A 168 20.79 1.81 14.59
N ASN A 169 21.13 0.55 14.87
CA ASN A 169 20.68 -0.18 16.05
C ASN A 169 19.14 -0.28 16.22
N MET A 170 18.39 -0.42 15.10
CA MET A 170 16.94 -0.62 15.15
C MET A 170 16.44 -1.40 13.92
N SER A 171 15.69 -2.47 14.14
CA SER A 171 15.03 -3.18 13.06
C SER A 171 14.05 -2.28 12.33
N CYS A 172 14.13 -2.24 11.00
CA CYS A 172 13.28 -1.40 10.17
C CYS A 172 12.79 -2.11 8.91
N ALA A 173 11.66 -1.67 8.43
CA ALA A 173 11.00 -2.17 7.23
C ALA A 173 10.45 -1.00 6.42
N GLY A 174 10.41 -1.10 5.10
CA GLY A 174 9.92 0.01 4.28
C GLY A 174 9.80 -0.30 2.81
N LYS A 175 9.36 0.72 2.06
CA LYS A 175 9.16 0.61 0.61
C LYS A 175 9.40 1.96 -0.06
N THR A 176 10.12 1.94 -1.16
CA THR A 176 10.31 3.05 -2.09
C THR A 176 9.15 3.14 -3.07
N GLY A 177 8.79 4.35 -3.49
CA GLY A 177 7.88 4.62 -4.60
C GLY A 177 8.44 5.72 -5.48
N THR A 178 8.26 5.61 -6.79
CA THR A 178 8.66 6.62 -7.77
C THR A 178 7.69 6.57 -8.94
N THR A 179 7.09 7.71 -9.32
CA THR A 179 6.28 7.81 -10.54
C THR A 179 7.16 7.77 -11.79
N ASN A 180 6.59 7.31 -12.93
CA ASN A 180 7.32 7.14 -14.19
C ASN A 180 8.07 8.39 -14.63
N ASP A 181 7.44 9.56 -14.46
CA ASP A 181 8.02 10.86 -14.87
C ASP A 181 8.79 11.52 -13.72
N LYS A 182 9.11 10.78 -12.65
CA LYS A 182 9.81 11.33 -11.47
C LYS A 182 9.13 12.58 -10.88
N LYS A 183 7.80 12.59 -10.86
CA LYS A 183 7.01 13.69 -10.28
C LYS A 183 6.78 13.50 -8.80
N ASP A 184 6.74 12.23 -8.35
CA ASP A 184 6.56 11.84 -6.97
C ASP A 184 7.62 10.83 -6.55
N GLY A 185 8.28 11.13 -5.45
CA GLY A 185 9.16 10.21 -4.74
C GLY A 185 8.59 9.91 -3.36
N TRP A 186 8.50 8.65 -3.01
CA TRP A 186 7.96 8.17 -1.73
C TRP A 186 8.94 7.24 -1.03
N PHE A 187 9.04 7.41 0.26
CA PHE A 187 9.51 6.35 1.15
C PHE A 187 8.55 6.19 2.32
N CYS A 188 8.05 4.99 2.52
CA CYS A 188 7.18 4.62 3.63
C CYS A 188 7.88 3.55 4.43
N GLY A 189 8.20 3.83 5.69
CA GLY A 189 8.93 2.89 6.53
C GLY A 189 8.52 2.95 7.98
N PHE A 190 8.84 1.89 8.70
CA PHE A 190 8.47 1.72 10.11
C PHE A 190 9.47 0.87 10.88
N THR A 191 9.42 1.01 12.19
CA THR A 191 10.12 0.20 13.18
C THR A 191 9.09 -0.39 14.14
N PRO A 192 9.45 -1.19 15.13
CA PRO A 192 8.55 -1.60 16.21
C PRO A 192 7.99 -0.44 17.04
N TYR A 193 8.52 0.79 16.90
CA TYR A 193 8.12 1.97 17.65
C TYR A 193 7.32 2.97 16.83
N TYR A 194 7.77 3.30 15.62
CA TYR A 194 7.27 4.42 14.84
C TYR A 194 7.07 4.05 13.37
N THR A 195 6.10 4.71 12.76
CA THR A 195 5.88 4.68 11.30
C THR A 195 5.97 6.08 10.75
N THR A 196 6.77 6.26 9.70
CA THR A 196 6.98 7.55 9.03
C THR A 196 6.88 7.37 7.54
N THR A 197 6.22 8.30 6.86
CA THR A 197 6.18 8.38 5.41
C THR A 197 6.68 9.73 4.94
N VAL A 198 7.49 9.72 3.89
CA VAL A 198 8.03 10.91 3.27
C VAL A 198 7.62 10.93 1.81
N TRP A 199 7.05 12.05 1.39
CA TRP A 199 6.78 12.37 0.00
C TRP A 199 7.59 13.59 -0.41
N VAL A 200 8.18 13.52 -1.59
CA VAL A 200 8.86 14.62 -2.25
C VAL A 200 8.27 14.79 -3.63
N GLY A 201 7.83 16.00 -3.95
CA GLY A 201 7.21 16.35 -5.21
C GLY A 201 6.73 17.80 -5.22
N TYR A 202 5.90 18.13 -6.17
CA TYR A 202 5.25 19.45 -6.27
C TYR A 202 3.73 19.28 -6.28
N ASP A 203 3.00 20.19 -5.63
CA ASP A 203 1.53 20.20 -5.62
C ASP A 203 0.97 20.29 -7.06
N SER A 204 1.63 21.07 -7.93
CA SER A 204 1.40 21.03 -9.37
C SER A 204 2.46 20.08 -9.98
N PRO A 205 2.09 18.84 -10.37
CA PRO A 205 3.04 17.81 -10.72
C PRO A 205 4.00 18.22 -11.85
N ARG A 206 5.30 18.19 -11.58
CA ARG A 206 6.37 18.40 -12.54
C ARG A 206 7.56 17.49 -12.26
N THR A 207 8.32 17.17 -13.30
CA THR A 207 9.49 16.30 -13.20
C THR A 207 10.59 16.94 -12.33
N LEU A 208 11.18 16.09 -11.47
CA LEU A 208 12.41 16.36 -10.73
C LEU A 208 13.45 15.33 -11.19
N GLU A 209 14.47 15.71 -11.94
CA GLU A 209 15.36 14.79 -12.67
C GLU A 209 15.98 13.71 -11.79
N ASP A 210 16.42 14.03 -10.57
CA ASP A 210 17.09 13.10 -9.65
C ASP A 210 16.17 12.55 -8.57
N LEU A 211 14.84 12.68 -8.75
CA LEU A 211 13.87 12.16 -7.80
C LEU A 211 13.62 10.68 -8.00
N TYR A 212 14.03 9.91 -7.00
CA TYR A 212 13.66 8.53 -6.78
C TYR A 212 13.22 8.34 -5.32
N GLY A 213 12.38 7.38 -5.05
CA GLY A 213 12.01 7.03 -3.67
C GLY A 213 13.21 6.60 -2.82
N SER A 214 14.29 6.15 -3.47
CA SER A 214 15.57 5.77 -2.86
C SER A 214 16.57 6.92 -2.73
N THR A 215 16.22 8.16 -3.10
CA THR A 215 17.07 9.34 -2.94
C THR A 215 16.54 10.23 -1.81
N TYR A 216 16.05 11.43 -2.11
CA TYR A 216 15.60 12.39 -1.10
C TYR A 216 14.59 11.83 -0.08
N PRO A 217 13.50 11.10 -0.48
CA PRO A 217 12.54 10.60 0.51
C PRO A 217 13.18 9.63 1.50
N LEU A 218 14.01 8.72 1.02
CA LEU A 218 14.71 7.73 1.86
C LEU A 218 15.71 8.41 2.80
N THR A 219 16.53 9.33 2.30
CA THR A 219 17.50 10.06 3.12
C THR A 219 16.84 10.88 4.22
N ILE A 220 15.73 11.56 3.91
CA ILE A 220 14.94 12.32 4.91
C ILE A 220 14.38 11.36 5.96
N TRP A 221 13.81 10.24 5.53
CA TRP A 221 13.26 9.23 6.42
C TRP A 221 14.32 8.64 7.34
N GLU A 222 15.47 8.25 6.81
CA GLU A 222 16.58 7.62 7.55
C GLU A 222 17.12 8.58 8.62
N ASN A 223 17.42 9.83 8.25
CA ASN A 223 17.92 10.83 9.20
C ASN A 223 16.90 11.11 10.31
N PHE A 224 15.64 11.34 9.94
CA PHE A 224 14.57 11.58 10.92
C PHE A 224 14.37 10.38 11.86
N MET A 225 14.33 9.17 11.31
CA MET A 225 14.12 7.97 12.12
C MET A 225 15.32 7.68 13.02
N ASN A 226 16.55 7.86 12.58
CA ASN A 226 17.72 7.70 13.43
C ASN A 226 17.67 8.68 14.63
N GLU A 227 17.28 9.94 14.41
CA GLU A 227 17.17 10.93 15.48
C GLU A 227 16.10 10.57 16.52
N ILE A 228 14.90 10.20 16.09
CA ILE A 228 13.81 9.89 17.03
C ILE A 228 13.98 8.56 17.76
N HIS A 229 14.94 7.73 17.37
CA HIS A 229 15.26 6.46 18.04
C HIS A 229 16.43 6.57 19.01
N ILE A 230 17.05 7.74 19.14
CA ILE A 230 18.13 7.94 20.13
C ILE A 230 17.61 7.61 21.54
N GLY A 231 18.31 6.71 22.21
CA GLY A 231 17.97 6.27 23.58
C GLY A 231 16.86 5.23 23.67
N LEU A 232 16.31 4.76 22.55
CA LEU A 232 15.39 3.63 22.55
C LEU A 232 16.16 2.30 22.52
N GLU A 233 15.61 1.32 23.21
CA GLU A 233 16.11 -0.06 23.15
C GLU A 233 15.88 -0.64 21.76
N ASN A 234 16.87 -1.38 21.22
CA ASN A 234 16.70 -2.12 19.98
C ASN A 234 15.59 -3.16 20.15
N LYS A 235 14.67 -3.18 19.19
CA LYS A 235 13.58 -4.17 19.12
C LYS A 235 13.51 -4.76 17.74
N ASP A 236 13.33 -6.07 17.69
CA ASP A 236 13.02 -6.80 16.47
C ASP A 236 11.52 -6.87 16.22
N PHE A 237 11.15 -7.06 14.95
CA PHE A 237 9.78 -7.35 14.58
C PHE A 237 9.38 -8.75 15.05
N VAL A 238 8.10 -8.91 15.39
CA VAL A 238 7.57 -10.23 15.74
C VAL A 238 7.39 -11.05 14.45
N GLU A 239 7.99 -12.23 14.43
CA GLU A 239 7.91 -13.14 13.30
C GLU A 239 6.48 -13.64 13.02
N SER A 240 6.22 -14.01 11.76
CA SER A 240 5.00 -14.73 11.41
C SER A 240 5.09 -16.17 11.96
N GLU A 241 3.97 -16.68 12.47
CA GLU A 241 3.89 -18.08 12.87
C GLU A 241 4.09 -18.95 11.64
N SER A 242 5.16 -19.78 11.65
CA SER A 242 5.35 -20.76 10.58
C SER A 242 4.25 -21.81 10.67
N SER A 243 3.67 -22.19 9.53
CA SER A 243 2.70 -23.28 9.43
C SER A 243 3.30 -24.68 9.73
N SER A 244 4.48 -24.75 10.35
CA SER A 244 5.25 -25.94 10.63
C SER A 244 5.40 -26.20 12.13
N SER A 245 4.29 -26.42 12.85
CA SER A 245 4.35 -27.15 14.13
C SER A 245 3.00 -27.76 14.51
N LYS A 246 2.50 -28.67 13.67
CA LYS A 246 1.66 -29.79 14.09
C LYS A 246 2.09 -31.00 13.27
N SER A 247 3.25 -31.54 13.60
CA SER A 247 3.58 -32.93 13.24
C SER A 247 2.98 -33.84 14.29
N ASP A 248 1.67 -34.06 14.23
CA ASP A 248 1.14 -35.30 14.75
C ASP A 248 1.50 -36.39 13.74
N LYS A 249 2.39 -37.27 14.20
CA LYS A 249 2.69 -38.52 13.52
C LYS A 249 1.38 -39.31 13.32
N LYS A 250 0.91 -39.40 12.09
CA LYS A 250 0.09 -40.51 11.61
C LYS A 250 0.44 -40.80 10.16
N ASP A 251 0.73 -42.06 9.99
CA ASP A 251 1.13 -42.87 8.89
C ASP A 251 0.38 -42.64 7.56
N GLY A 252 1.14 -42.66 6.49
CA GLY A 252 0.90 -43.20 5.17
C GLY A 252 -0.44 -42.94 4.49
N SER A 253 -0.46 -42.08 3.49
CA SER A 253 -1.02 -42.29 2.15
C SER A 253 -1.20 -40.93 1.44
N TYR A 254 -0.30 -40.62 0.54
CA TYR A 254 -0.48 -39.48 -0.39
C TYR A 254 -1.40 -39.94 -1.52
N SER A 255 -2.64 -39.47 -1.49
CA SER A 255 -3.53 -39.48 -2.67
C SER A 255 -3.45 -38.11 -3.34
N THR A 256 -2.72 -38.05 -4.45
CA THR A 256 -2.73 -36.92 -5.39
C THR A 256 -4.04 -36.95 -6.18
N LYS A 257 -4.99 -36.09 -5.82
CA LYS A 257 -6.05 -35.69 -6.74
C LYS A 257 -5.86 -34.21 -7.09
N PRO A 258 -5.84 -33.86 -8.39
CA PRO A 258 -5.80 -32.46 -8.83
C PRO A 258 -7.13 -31.81 -8.46
N ARG A 259 -7.05 -30.60 -7.92
CA ARG A 259 -8.21 -29.74 -7.65
C ARG A 259 -8.77 -29.28 -9.00
N GLU A 260 -10.03 -29.59 -9.24
CA GLU A 260 -10.77 -29.24 -10.46
C GLU A 260 -10.69 -27.74 -10.73
N THR A 261 -10.29 -27.39 -11.94
CA THR A 261 -10.39 -26.06 -12.52
C THR A 261 -11.87 -25.74 -12.71
N ILE A 262 -12.35 -24.68 -12.08
CA ILE A 262 -13.68 -24.13 -12.32
C ILE A 262 -13.67 -23.52 -13.72
N ASP A 263 -14.48 -24.09 -14.61
CA ASP A 263 -14.72 -23.67 -15.97
C ASP A 263 -15.37 -22.26 -16.01
N PRO A 264 -14.85 -21.28 -16.79
CA PRO A 264 -15.40 -19.92 -16.82
C PRO A 264 -16.66 -19.77 -17.69
N GLU A 265 -17.21 -20.82 -18.30
CA GLU A 265 -18.29 -20.71 -19.31
C GLU A 265 -19.71 -21.05 -18.85
N ALA A 266 -20.03 -20.97 -17.57
CA ALA A 266 -21.40 -21.15 -17.11
C ALA A 266 -21.94 -19.92 -16.38
N ARG A 267 -22.19 -18.84 -17.11
CA ARG A 267 -23.21 -17.83 -16.76
C ARG A 267 -23.88 -17.30 -18.01
N GLU A 268 -25.09 -17.79 -18.18
CA GLU A 268 -26.04 -17.33 -19.19
C GLU A 268 -26.31 -15.83 -19.05
N THR A 269 -26.44 -15.22 -20.21
CA THR A 269 -26.79 -13.83 -20.48
C THR A 269 -28.22 -13.54 -20.03
N GLU A 270 -28.40 -12.76 -18.98
CA GLU A 270 -29.60 -11.96 -18.80
C GLU A 270 -29.35 -10.57 -19.35
N THR A 271 -30.06 -10.24 -20.43
CA THR A 271 -30.14 -8.94 -21.08
C THR A 271 -30.86 -7.95 -20.15
N PRO A 272 -30.31 -6.79 -19.82
CA PRO A 272 -31.10 -5.76 -19.14
C PRO A 272 -32.03 -5.06 -20.14
N GLU A 273 -33.28 -4.94 -19.77
CA GLU A 273 -34.34 -4.15 -20.40
C GLU A 273 -33.93 -2.68 -20.58
N GLU A 274 -34.23 -2.17 -21.77
CA GLU A 274 -34.01 -0.81 -22.23
C GLU A 274 -34.89 0.18 -21.44
N THR A 275 -34.32 0.87 -20.44
CA THR A 275 -35.00 1.99 -19.77
C THR A 275 -34.62 3.33 -20.39
N ALA A 276 -35.66 4.07 -20.69
CA ALA A 276 -35.81 5.34 -21.42
C ALA A 276 -34.71 6.41 -21.23
N LYS A 277 -34.36 7.06 -22.35
CA LYS A 277 -33.47 8.24 -22.42
C LYS A 277 -33.96 9.39 -21.52
N PRO A 278 -33.09 10.05 -20.78
CA PRO A 278 -33.41 11.29 -20.08
C PRO A 278 -33.51 12.47 -21.10
N LYS A 279 -34.55 13.31 -20.96
CA LYS A 279 -34.74 14.56 -21.69
C LYS A 279 -33.63 15.57 -21.41
N ALA A 280 -33.13 16.20 -22.46
CA ALA A 280 -32.16 17.28 -22.42
C ALA A 280 -32.63 18.47 -21.54
N THR A 281 -31.87 18.80 -20.50
CA THR A 281 -32.02 20.03 -19.74
C THR A 281 -31.26 21.17 -20.41
N LYS A 282 -31.95 22.33 -20.56
CA LYS A 282 -31.44 23.55 -21.18
C LYS A 282 -30.27 24.13 -20.37
N LYS A 283 -29.21 24.55 -21.07
CA LYS A 283 -28.06 25.30 -20.55
C LYS A 283 -28.52 26.61 -19.89
N PRO A 284 -27.92 27.02 -18.75
CA PRO A 284 -28.16 28.34 -18.20
C PRO A 284 -27.46 29.42 -19.05
N VAL A 285 -28.17 30.53 -19.25
CA VAL A 285 -27.69 31.74 -19.93
C VAL A 285 -26.68 32.45 -19.02
N VAL A 286 -25.47 32.66 -19.53
CA VAL A 286 -24.44 33.47 -18.88
C VAL A 286 -24.78 34.96 -19.11
N THR A 287 -25.16 35.65 -18.03
CA THR A 287 -25.29 37.12 -18.04
C THR A 287 -23.89 37.74 -17.86
N ALA A 288 -23.54 38.62 -18.80
CA ALA A 288 -22.28 39.35 -18.82
C ALA A 288 -22.19 40.36 -17.66
N THR A 289 -21.09 40.38 -16.94
CA THR A 289 -20.73 41.39 -15.95
C THR A 289 -20.24 42.67 -16.64
N PRO A 290 -20.58 43.89 -16.19
CA PRO A 290 -20.10 45.12 -16.76
C PRO A 290 -18.64 45.39 -16.46
N LYS A 291 -17.91 45.91 -17.46
CA LYS A 291 -16.54 46.44 -17.32
C LYS A 291 -16.51 47.62 -16.39
N ALA A 292 -15.59 47.61 -15.39
CA ALA A 292 -15.19 48.78 -14.65
C ALA A 292 -14.20 49.61 -15.49
N GLU A 293 -14.46 50.90 -15.61
CA GLU A 293 -13.54 51.91 -16.18
C GLU A 293 -12.43 52.25 -15.16
N PRO A 294 -11.26 52.66 -15.58
CA PRO A 294 -10.17 53.07 -14.70
C PRO A 294 -10.37 54.52 -14.30
N GLU A 295 -10.36 54.78 -12.99
CA GLU A 295 -10.16 56.13 -12.42
C GLU A 295 -8.69 56.44 -12.30
N ILE A 296 -8.38 57.71 -12.54
CA ILE A 296 -7.16 58.49 -12.67
C ILE A 296 -6.22 58.35 -11.47
#